data_a60e2bfb47ecdc5a75acd5c8ab91a427
#
_entry.id   a60e2bfb47ecdc5a75acd5c8ab91a427
#
_cell.length_a   1.000
_cell.length_b   1.000
_cell.length_c   1.000
_cell.angle_alpha   90.00
_cell.angle_beta   90.00
_cell.angle_gamma   90.00
#
_symmetry.space_group_name_H-M   'P 1'
#
loop_
_entity.id
_entity.type
_entity.pdbx_description
1 polymer ?
#
loop_
_entity_poly.entity_id
_entity_poly.type
_entity_poly.pdbx_seq_one_letter_code
_entity_poly.pdbx_strand_id
1 'polypeptide(L)'
;RKVLREETLNSMKAIWTKDKKDVGEDEYEEFYKHISHDWNAPLTHLHLKFEGTTEYDALLYIPSQAPFDLFNPDMKHGIHLYCKRIFIMENCRELVPEYFRFIRGVVDAPDLNLNISREILQQDRLVRNIRRNLVKKLFDLLNKMAADQYKTFWDEFGPGLKVGIHSDHENKERIAELARYTTTK
;
A
#
# COMPACT_ATOMS: atom_id res chain seq x y z
N ARG A 1 -39.68 -29.00 -2.86
CA ARG A 1 -38.90 -28.34 -1.76
C ARG A 1 -37.93 -27.38 -2.41
N LYS A 2 -38.18 -26.07 -2.30
CA LYS A 2 -37.19 -25.06 -2.68
C LYS A 2 -36.09 -25.06 -1.61
N VAL A 3 -34.88 -25.40 -2.02
CA VAL A 3 -33.68 -25.23 -1.17
C VAL A 3 -33.23 -23.79 -1.36
N LEU A 4 -33.35 -22.96 -0.32
CA LEU A 4 -32.75 -21.65 -0.28
C LEU A 4 -31.23 -21.86 -0.20
N ARG A 5 -30.51 -21.53 -1.25
CA ARG A 5 -29.07 -21.44 -1.26
C ARG A 5 -28.72 -19.99 -0.86
N GLU A 6 -28.14 -19.81 0.30
CA GLU A 6 -27.53 -18.54 0.65
C GLU A 6 -26.26 -18.39 -0.22
N GLU A 7 -26.31 -17.50 -1.19
CA GLU A 7 -25.14 -17.04 -1.92
C GLU A 7 -24.56 -15.86 -1.18
N THR A 8 -23.33 -16.01 -0.66
CA THR A 8 -22.60 -14.90 -0.07
C THR A 8 -22.12 -14.00 -1.21
N LEU A 9 -22.78 -12.88 -1.44
CA LEU A 9 -22.48 -11.92 -2.52
C LEU A 9 -21.15 -11.20 -2.34
N ASN A 10 -20.53 -11.27 -1.17
CA ASN A 10 -19.22 -10.72 -0.88
C ASN A 10 -18.36 -11.76 -0.18
N SER A 11 -17.63 -12.55 -0.97
CA SER A 11 -16.75 -13.62 -0.46
C SER A 11 -15.43 -13.10 0.12
N MET A 12 -15.08 -11.82 -0.11
CA MET A 12 -13.84 -11.24 0.36
C MET A 12 -13.94 -10.84 1.82
N LYS A 13 -13.29 -11.61 2.66
CA LYS A 13 -13.10 -11.26 4.06
C LYS A 13 -12.18 -10.04 4.15
N ALA A 14 -12.54 -9.07 5.02
CA ALA A 14 -11.70 -7.92 5.32
C ALA A 14 -10.48 -8.36 6.15
N ILE A 15 -9.53 -9.05 5.52
CA ILE A 15 -8.37 -9.64 6.22
C ILE A 15 -7.49 -8.59 6.89
N TRP A 16 -7.52 -7.34 6.41
CA TRP A 16 -6.78 -6.22 7.01
C TRP A 16 -7.26 -5.84 8.41
N THR A 17 -8.46 -6.28 8.81
CA THR A 17 -9.00 -6.05 10.17
C THR A 17 -8.68 -7.17 11.15
N LYS A 18 -8.16 -8.31 10.67
CA LYS A 18 -7.75 -9.43 11.52
C LYS A 18 -6.41 -9.15 12.20
N ASP A 19 -6.10 -9.89 13.28
CA ASP A 19 -4.73 -9.92 13.79
C ASP A 19 -3.81 -10.65 12.81
N LYS A 20 -2.56 -10.17 12.69
CA LYS A 20 -1.55 -10.77 11.77
C LYS A 20 -1.35 -12.26 11.97
N LYS A 21 -1.40 -12.72 13.23
CA LYS A 21 -1.24 -14.14 13.60
C LYS A 21 -2.38 -15.03 13.12
N ASP A 22 -3.54 -14.43 12.80
CA ASP A 22 -4.75 -15.13 12.39
C ASP A 22 -4.93 -15.13 10.85
N VAL A 23 -3.96 -14.60 10.11
CA VAL A 23 -3.95 -14.54 8.64
C VAL A 23 -2.78 -15.36 8.11
N GLY A 24 -3.07 -16.37 7.30
CA GLY A 24 -2.06 -17.18 6.63
C GLY A 24 -1.44 -16.49 5.42
N GLU A 25 -0.22 -16.90 5.04
CA GLU A 25 0.46 -16.36 3.85
C GLU A 25 -0.38 -16.56 2.57
N ASP A 26 -1.07 -17.70 2.46
CA ASP A 26 -1.97 -17.95 1.33
C ASP A 26 -3.13 -16.94 1.26
N GLU A 27 -3.70 -16.55 2.42
CA GLU A 27 -4.76 -15.52 2.48
C GLU A 27 -4.21 -14.14 2.05
N TYR A 28 -2.97 -13.80 2.43
CA TYR A 28 -2.32 -12.56 1.99
C TYR A 28 -2.10 -12.54 0.48
N GLU A 29 -1.60 -13.63 -0.09
CA GLU A 29 -1.34 -13.75 -1.52
C GLU A 29 -2.63 -13.73 -2.35
N GLU A 30 -3.66 -14.47 -1.93
CA GLU A 30 -4.98 -14.49 -2.58
C GLU A 30 -5.61 -13.10 -2.58
N PHE A 31 -5.55 -12.41 -1.44
CA PHE A 31 -6.06 -11.04 -1.33
C PHE A 31 -5.30 -10.08 -2.24
N TYR A 32 -3.97 -10.18 -2.29
CA TYR A 32 -3.15 -9.37 -3.19
C TYR A 32 -3.57 -9.55 -4.66
N LYS A 33 -3.67 -10.79 -5.12
CA LYS A 33 -4.08 -11.12 -6.50
C LYS A 33 -5.46 -10.54 -6.84
N HIS A 34 -6.36 -10.58 -5.87
CA HIS A 34 -7.70 -10.04 -6.04
C HIS A 34 -7.72 -8.52 -6.22
N ILE A 35 -7.01 -7.77 -5.37
CA ILE A 35 -7.05 -6.30 -5.39
C ILE A 35 -6.14 -5.68 -6.45
N SER A 36 -5.03 -6.34 -6.80
CA SER A 36 -4.04 -5.83 -7.76
C SER A 36 -4.32 -6.29 -9.19
N HIS A 37 -5.09 -7.38 -9.37
CA HIS A 37 -5.24 -8.12 -10.62
C HIS A 37 -3.90 -8.62 -11.19
N ASP A 38 -2.90 -8.77 -10.31
CA ASP A 38 -1.60 -9.37 -10.63
C ASP A 38 -1.63 -10.85 -10.31
N TRP A 39 -1.19 -11.69 -11.24
CA TRP A 39 -1.16 -13.15 -11.07
C TRP A 39 0.09 -13.63 -10.34
N ASN A 40 1.11 -12.77 -10.22
CA ASN A 40 2.31 -13.08 -9.47
C ASN A 40 2.07 -12.93 -7.96
N ALA A 41 2.87 -13.62 -7.16
CA ALA A 41 2.92 -13.37 -5.73
C ALA A 41 3.56 -11.99 -5.46
N PRO A 42 3.15 -11.27 -4.41
CA PRO A 42 3.81 -10.04 -4.02
C PRO A 42 5.25 -10.31 -3.53
N LEU A 43 6.14 -9.36 -3.67
CA LEU A 43 7.48 -9.43 -3.12
C LEU A 43 7.45 -9.48 -1.58
N THR A 44 6.60 -8.66 -1.00
CA THR A 44 6.36 -8.60 0.45
C THR A 44 5.08 -7.85 0.75
N HIS A 45 4.63 -7.94 2.00
CA HIS A 45 3.47 -7.18 2.49
C HIS A 45 3.74 -6.51 3.83
N LEU A 46 2.92 -5.52 4.16
CA LEU A 46 2.94 -4.78 5.41
C LEU A 46 1.52 -4.70 5.95
N HIS A 47 1.25 -5.48 6.99
CA HIS A 47 -0.03 -5.45 7.70
C HIS A 47 0.12 -4.61 8.97
N LEU A 48 -0.65 -3.54 9.08
CA LEU A 48 -0.62 -2.59 10.18
C LEU A 48 -1.99 -2.49 10.85
N LYS A 49 -1.97 -2.50 12.16
CA LYS A 49 -3.08 -2.08 12.98
C LYS A 49 -2.57 -0.94 13.86
N PHE A 50 -3.10 0.24 13.66
CA PHE A 50 -2.65 1.43 14.36
C PHE A 50 -3.74 1.89 15.32
N GLU A 51 -3.43 1.83 16.61
CA GLU A 51 -4.29 2.27 17.70
C GLU A 51 -3.66 3.52 18.34
N GLY A 52 -4.41 4.61 18.42
CA GLY A 52 -3.92 5.87 18.98
C GLY A 52 -4.86 7.04 18.71
N THR A 53 -4.30 8.25 18.57
CA THR A 53 -5.07 9.44 18.18
C THR A 53 -5.64 9.39 16.77
N THR A 54 -5.14 8.50 15.96
CA THR A 54 -5.61 8.22 14.60
C THR A 54 -5.65 6.70 14.48
N GLU A 55 -6.85 6.13 14.47
CA GLU A 55 -7.03 4.68 14.31
C GLU A 55 -7.17 4.33 12.84
N TYR A 56 -6.46 3.30 12.38
CA TYR A 56 -6.64 2.74 11.06
C TYR A 56 -6.00 1.34 10.96
N ASP A 57 -6.57 0.52 10.10
CA ASP A 57 -5.99 -0.73 9.64
C ASP A 57 -5.43 -0.54 8.22
N ALA A 58 -4.29 -1.14 7.94
CA ALA A 58 -3.71 -1.09 6.60
C ALA A 58 -3.07 -2.42 6.23
N LEU A 59 -3.29 -2.85 4.99
CA LEU A 59 -2.60 -3.98 4.40
C LEU A 59 -2.05 -3.53 3.05
N LEU A 60 -0.73 -3.36 2.99
CA LEU A 60 -0.01 -2.86 1.84
C LEU A 60 0.91 -3.93 1.28
N TYR A 61 1.10 -3.93 -0.03
CA TYR A 61 1.93 -4.87 -0.76
C TYR A 61 2.93 -4.15 -1.66
N ILE A 62 4.12 -4.73 -1.75
CA ILE A 62 5.08 -4.40 -2.79
C ILE A 62 4.98 -5.51 -3.85
N PRO A 63 4.64 -5.21 -5.10
CA PRO A 63 4.64 -6.19 -6.18
C PRO A 63 6.03 -6.80 -6.39
N SER A 64 6.10 -8.01 -6.93
CA SER A 64 7.38 -8.63 -7.30
C SER A 64 7.97 -8.08 -8.59
N GLN A 65 7.14 -7.48 -9.44
CA GLN A 65 7.54 -6.87 -10.71
C GLN A 65 6.90 -5.49 -10.87
N ALA A 66 7.64 -4.57 -11.47
CA ALA A 66 7.11 -3.25 -11.80
C ALA A 66 6.05 -3.37 -12.91
N PRO A 67 4.87 -2.76 -12.75
CA PRO A 67 3.93 -2.64 -13.86
C PRO A 67 4.58 -1.91 -15.04
N PHE A 68 4.26 -2.32 -16.26
CA PHE A 68 4.83 -1.73 -17.48
C PHE A 68 4.52 -0.23 -17.61
N ASP A 69 3.45 0.23 -16.97
CA ASP A 69 2.98 1.62 -16.98
C ASP A 69 3.41 2.41 -15.72
N LEU A 70 4.37 1.89 -14.93
CA LEU A 70 4.82 2.50 -13.67
C LEU A 70 5.17 3.98 -13.81
N PHE A 71 5.75 4.39 -14.92
CA PHE A 71 6.17 5.77 -15.19
C PHE A 71 5.14 6.56 -16.01
N ASN A 72 4.00 5.97 -16.35
CA ASN A 72 2.93 6.69 -17.01
C ASN A 72 2.27 7.66 -16.02
N PRO A 73 2.11 8.96 -16.37
CA PRO A 73 1.40 9.94 -15.55
C PRO A 73 -0.05 9.55 -15.20
N ASP A 74 -0.69 8.81 -16.09
CA ASP A 74 -2.08 8.34 -15.94
C ASP A 74 -2.20 7.04 -15.13
N MET A 75 -1.07 6.45 -14.70
CA MET A 75 -1.09 5.25 -13.89
C MET A 75 -1.89 5.47 -12.61
N LYS A 76 -2.81 4.58 -12.35
CA LYS A 76 -3.63 4.60 -11.15
C LYS A 76 -2.84 4.07 -9.95
N HIS A 77 -2.87 4.82 -8.83
CA HIS A 77 -2.34 4.34 -7.57
C HIS A 77 -3.20 3.17 -7.06
N GLY A 78 -2.55 2.15 -6.49
CA GLY A 78 -3.25 0.90 -6.16
C GLY A 78 -3.70 0.78 -4.71
N ILE A 79 -3.87 1.89 -3.97
CA ILE A 79 -4.35 1.86 -2.59
C ILE A 79 -5.83 2.22 -2.56
N HIS A 80 -6.63 1.30 -2.05
CA HIS A 80 -8.05 1.46 -1.85
C HIS A 80 -8.32 2.03 -0.45
N LEU A 81 -9.19 3.03 -0.37
CA LEU A 81 -9.58 3.64 0.89
C LEU A 81 -10.94 3.12 1.33
N TYR A 82 -11.01 2.67 2.57
CA TYR A 82 -12.22 2.23 3.26
C TYR A 82 -12.48 3.08 4.49
N CYS A 83 -13.72 3.12 4.93
CA CYS A 83 -14.14 3.65 6.21
C CYS A 83 -15.10 2.65 6.87
N LYS A 84 -14.72 2.07 8.02
CA LYS A 84 -15.50 1.02 8.71
C LYS A 84 -15.89 -0.14 7.77
N ARG A 85 -14.93 -0.59 6.95
CA ARG A 85 -15.11 -1.65 5.93
C ARG A 85 -16.05 -1.28 4.78
N ILE A 86 -16.45 -0.01 4.68
CA ILE A 86 -17.23 0.51 3.55
C ILE A 86 -16.23 1.08 2.55
N PHE A 87 -16.30 0.64 1.30
CA PHE A 87 -15.48 1.16 0.22
C PHE A 87 -15.77 2.63 -0.06
N ILE A 88 -14.74 3.47 -0.05
CA ILE A 88 -14.85 4.92 -0.33
C ILE A 88 -14.33 5.21 -1.73
N MET A 89 -13.12 4.78 -2.03
CA MET A 89 -12.53 5.00 -3.35
C MET A 89 -11.37 4.06 -3.63
N GLU A 90 -11.15 3.81 -4.90
CA GLU A 90 -9.91 3.22 -5.40
C GLU A 90 -8.88 4.31 -5.72
N ASN A 91 -7.62 3.93 -5.80
CA ASN A 91 -6.51 4.79 -6.24
C ASN A 91 -6.38 6.08 -5.43
N CYS A 92 -6.38 5.96 -4.09
CA CYS A 92 -6.21 7.09 -3.19
C CYS A 92 -4.75 7.56 -3.20
N ARG A 93 -4.45 8.61 -3.99
CA ARG A 93 -3.11 9.18 -4.18
C ARG A 93 -2.59 9.90 -2.95
N GLU A 94 -3.49 10.31 -2.09
CA GLU A 94 -3.21 11.09 -0.90
C GLU A 94 -2.50 10.28 0.19
N LEU A 95 -2.62 8.94 0.15
CA LEU A 95 -2.09 8.05 1.19
C LEU A 95 -0.58 7.78 1.08
N VAL A 96 0.01 7.89 -0.11
CA VAL A 96 1.46 7.72 -0.30
C VAL A 96 1.99 8.74 -1.32
N PRO A 97 3.27 9.13 -1.21
CA PRO A 97 3.91 9.99 -2.21
C PRO A 97 4.11 9.26 -3.54
N GLU A 98 4.33 10.03 -4.59
CA GLU A 98 4.42 9.57 -5.97
C GLU A 98 5.51 8.48 -6.16
N TYR A 99 6.62 8.57 -5.45
CA TYR A 99 7.71 7.59 -5.53
C TYR A 99 7.34 6.22 -4.90
N PHE A 100 6.20 6.12 -4.20
CA PHE A 100 5.59 4.88 -3.72
C PHE A 100 4.34 4.47 -4.50
N ARG A 101 4.12 5.01 -5.69
CA ARG A 101 2.94 4.74 -6.51
C ARG A 101 2.75 3.26 -6.91
N PHE A 102 3.80 2.48 -6.82
CA PHE A 102 3.75 1.03 -7.07
C PHE A 102 3.08 0.23 -5.94
N ILE A 103 2.92 0.82 -4.75
CA ILE A 103 2.27 0.15 -3.62
C ILE A 103 0.82 -0.19 -3.97
N ARG A 104 0.41 -1.40 -3.63
CA ARG A 104 -0.96 -1.91 -3.74
C ARG A 104 -1.50 -2.16 -2.34
N GLY A 105 -2.80 -2.16 -2.17
CA GLY A 105 -3.39 -2.53 -0.88
C GLY A 105 -4.62 -1.75 -0.47
N VAL A 106 -4.90 -1.80 0.81
CA VAL A 106 -6.07 -1.15 1.43
C VAL A 106 -5.66 -0.38 2.67
N VAL A 107 -6.37 0.71 2.92
CA VAL A 107 -6.35 1.45 4.18
C VAL A 107 -7.80 1.64 4.62
N ASP A 108 -8.10 1.25 5.85
CA ASP A 108 -9.42 1.40 6.47
C ASP A 108 -9.31 2.34 7.66
N ALA A 109 -9.90 3.53 7.54
CA ALA A 109 -9.85 4.59 8.55
C ALA A 109 -11.26 4.87 9.07
N PRO A 110 -11.64 4.31 10.24
CA PRO A 110 -12.99 4.39 10.77
C PRO A 110 -13.44 5.82 11.14
N ASP A 111 -12.50 6.72 11.41
CA ASP A 111 -12.78 8.12 11.75
C ASP A 111 -12.91 9.04 10.52
N LEU A 112 -12.76 8.47 9.32
CA LEU A 112 -12.92 9.23 8.09
C LEU A 112 -14.38 9.60 7.86
N ASN A 113 -14.63 10.80 7.33
CA ASN A 113 -15.97 11.19 6.93
C ASN A 113 -16.38 10.43 5.64
N LEU A 114 -17.51 9.72 5.69
CA LEU A 114 -18.03 8.93 4.56
C LEU A 114 -18.36 9.77 3.31
N ASN A 115 -18.69 11.06 3.50
CA ASN A 115 -19.04 11.99 2.41
C ASN A 115 -17.83 12.78 1.89
N ILE A 116 -16.64 12.22 1.98
CA ILE A 116 -15.41 12.91 1.63
C ILE A 116 -15.19 12.92 0.12
N SER A 117 -14.95 14.10 -0.46
CA SER A 117 -14.49 14.24 -1.85
C SER A 117 -12.96 14.19 -1.92
N ARG A 118 -12.40 13.94 -3.12
CA ARG A 118 -10.93 13.94 -3.31
C ARG A 118 -10.28 15.25 -2.91
N GLU A 119 -10.92 16.38 -3.17
CA GLU A 119 -10.41 17.71 -2.82
C GLU A 119 -10.31 17.88 -1.30
N ILE A 120 -11.30 17.37 -0.57
CA ILE A 120 -11.30 17.40 0.90
C ILE A 120 -10.22 16.49 1.48
N LEU A 121 -9.99 15.31 0.88
CA LEU A 121 -8.94 14.37 1.31
C LEU A 121 -7.54 14.99 1.33
N GLN A 122 -7.21 15.84 0.35
CA GLN A 122 -5.90 16.49 0.27
C GLN A 122 -5.62 17.41 1.46
N GLN A 123 -6.66 17.99 2.05
CA GLN A 123 -6.58 18.90 3.18
C GLN A 123 -6.89 18.23 4.52
N ASP A 124 -7.34 16.98 4.50
CA ASP A 124 -7.74 16.26 5.70
C ASP A 124 -6.53 15.94 6.59
N ARG A 125 -6.62 16.32 7.87
CA ARG A 125 -5.56 16.10 8.85
C ARG A 125 -5.35 14.62 9.16
N LEU A 126 -6.42 13.84 9.18
CA LEU A 126 -6.39 12.40 9.42
C LEU A 126 -5.59 11.71 8.30
N VAL A 127 -5.92 12.03 7.04
CA VAL A 127 -5.25 11.47 5.86
C VAL A 127 -3.77 11.82 5.86
N ARG A 128 -3.39 13.06 6.17
CA ARG A 128 -1.98 13.47 6.29
C ARG A 128 -1.23 12.70 7.38
N ASN A 129 -1.86 12.46 8.52
CA ASN A 129 -1.26 11.67 9.60
C ASN A 129 -1.09 10.21 9.18
N ILE A 130 -2.10 9.60 8.56
CA ILE A 130 -2.00 8.24 8.01
C ILE A 130 -0.85 8.16 7.01
N ARG A 131 -0.80 9.08 6.03
CA ARG A 131 0.29 9.14 5.04
C ARG A 131 1.67 9.17 5.68
N ARG A 132 1.90 10.06 6.66
CA ARG A 132 3.19 10.16 7.36
C ARG A 132 3.58 8.85 8.03
N ASN A 133 2.62 8.18 8.68
CA ASN A 133 2.85 6.91 9.34
C ASN A 133 3.12 5.77 8.34
N LEU A 134 2.35 5.71 7.24
CA LEU A 134 2.55 4.71 6.20
C LEU A 134 3.93 4.85 5.55
N VAL A 135 4.32 6.07 5.18
CA VAL A 135 5.64 6.36 4.59
C VAL A 135 6.76 5.91 5.53
N LYS A 136 6.67 6.24 6.82
CA LYS A 136 7.63 5.79 7.82
C LYS A 136 7.74 4.26 7.87
N LYS A 137 6.59 3.56 7.91
CA LYS A 137 6.55 2.10 7.97
C LYS A 137 7.03 1.42 6.69
N LEU A 138 6.80 2.03 5.53
CA LEU A 138 7.33 1.55 4.26
C LEU A 138 8.87 1.68 4.22
N PHE A 139 9.43 2.78 4.69
CA PHE A 139 10.88 2.90 4.84
C PHE A 139 11.45 1.88 5.82
N ASP A 140 10.79 1.67 6.97
CA ASP A 140 11.20 0.66 7.95
C ASP A 140 11.17 -0.76 7.34
N LEU A 141 10.18 -1.06 6.50
CA LEU A 141 10.08 -2.33 5.78
C LEU A 141 11.27 -2.50 4.80
N LEU A 142 11.55 -1.49 3.98
CA LEU A 142 12.64 -1.53 3.01
C LEU A 142 14.01 -1.69 3.70
N ASN A 143 14.23 -1.02 4.83
CA ASN A 143 15.48 -1.13 5.60
C ASN A 143 15.68 -2.51 6.25
N LYS A 144 14.61 -3.23 6.53
CA LYS A 144 14.64 -4.57 7.14
C LYS A 144 14.62 -5.71 6.13
N MET A 145 14.47 -5.39 4.87
CA MET A 145 14.38 -6.39 3.79
C MET A 145 15.71 -7.16 3.65
N ALA A 146 15.64 -8.47 3.45
CA ALA A 146 16.82 -9.28 3.18
C ALA A 146 17.51 -8.82 1.89
N ALA A 147 18.83 -9.00 1.79
CA ALA A 147 19.64 -8.41 0.73
C ALA A 147 19.23 -8.84 -0.69
N ASP A 148 18.86 -10.11 -0.86
CA ASP A 148 18.38 -10.69 -2.12
C ASP A 148 17.01 -10.15 -2.50
N GLN A 149 16.10 -10.07 -1.54
CA GLN A 149 14.78 -9.48 -1.71
C GLN A 149 14.87 -7.99 -2.01
N TYR A 150 15.77 -7.27 -1.32
CA TYR A 150 16.02 -5.86 -1.57
C TYR A 150 16.61 -5.61 -2.97
N LYS A 151 17.46 -6.53 -3.44
CA LYS A 151 18.00 -6.46 -4.80
C LYS A 151 16.87 -6.54 -5.83
N THR A 152 15.95 -7.51 -5.70
CA THR A 152 14.78 -7.62 -6.57
C THR A 152 13.93 -6.35 -6.53
N PHE A 153 13.65 -5.83 -5.32
CA PHE A 153 12.95 -4.56 -5.16
C PHE A 153 13.64 -3.42 -5.88
N TRP A 154 14.96 -3.31 -5.72
CA TRP A 154 15.72 -2.20 -6.28
C TRP A 154 15.81 -2.25 -7.81
N ASP A 155 15.96 -3.43 -8.37
CA ASP A 155 16.01 -3.64 -9.82
C ASP A 155 14.68 -3.19 -10.48
N GLU A 156 13.54 -3.41 -9.80
CA GLU A 156 12.21 -3.09 -10.31
C GLU A 156 11.77 -1.64 -10.01
N PHE A 157 11.99 -1.16 -8.80
CA PHE A 157 11.40 0.10 -8.29
C PHE A 157 12.42 1.19 -7.95
N GLY A 158 13.70 0.88 -7.96
CA GLY A 158 14.77 1.82 -7.60
C GLY A 158 14.74 3.14 -8.36
N PRO A 159 14.55 3.15 -9.70
CA PRO A 159 14.43 4.39 -10.46
C PRO A 159 13.27 5.28 -10.00
N GLY A 160 12.10 4.68 -9.71
CA GLY A 160 10.94 5.39 -9.18
C GLY A 160 11.19 5.96 -7.78
N LEU A 161 11.82 5.18 -6.90
CA LEU A 161 12.16 5.63 -5.55
C LEU A 161 13.13 6.81 -5.56
N LYS A 162 14.12 6.82 -6.47
CA LYS A 162 15.10 7.92 -6.62
C LYS A 162 14.46 9.27 -6.92
N VAL A 163 13.31 9.30 -7.59
CA VAL A 163 12.56 10.55 -7.87
C VAL A 163 12.22 11.26 -6.57
N GLY A 164 11.96 10.53 -5.50
CA GLY A 164 11.68 11.06 -4.16
C GLY A 164 12.81 11.92 -3.59
N ILE A 165 14.06 11.72 -3.99
CA ILE A 165 15.22 12.54 -3.54
C ILE A 165 15.01 14.02 -3.89
N HIS A 166 14.37 14.29 -5.02
CA HIS A 166 14.12 15.65 -5.50
C HIS A 166 12.76 16.20 -5.09
N SER A 167 11.76 15.33 -4.93
CA SER A 167 10.36 15.73 -4.68
C SER A 167 9.95 15.74 -3.21
N ASP A 168 10.69 15.04 -2.33
CA ASP A 168 10.34 14.92 -0.90
C ASP A 168 11.53 15.31 -0.02
N HIS A 169 11.55 16.57 0.36
CA HIS A 169 12.61 17.12 1.20
C HIS A 169 12.67 16.53 2.61
N GLU A 170 11.52 16.11 3.17
CA GLU A 170 11.45 15.53 4.50
C GLU A 170 12.10 14.13 4.55
N ASN A 171 11.97 13.35 3.49
CA ASN A 171 12.45 11.96 3.43
C ASN A 171 13.69 11.79 2.54
N LYS A 172 14.24 12.87 2.02
CA LYS A 172 15.38 12.85 1.09
C LYS A 172 16.56 12.00 1.58
N GLU A 173 16.95 12.17 2.84
CA GLU A 173 18.06 11.42 3.43
C GLU A 173 17.76 9.92 3.51
N ARG A 174 16.55 9.54 3.95
CA ARG A 174 16.12 8.16 4.00
C ARG A 174 16.12 7.48 2.65
N ILE A 175 15.67 8.20 1.61
CA ILE A 175 15.68 7.70 0.23
C ILE A 175 17.12 7.54 -0.25
N ALA A 176 17.99 8.51 0.04
CA ALA A 176 19.40 8.46 -0.35
C ALA A 176 20.15 7.29 0.31
N GLU A 177 19.88 6.97 1.58
CA GLU A 177 20.44 5.82 2.28
C GLU A 177 20.04 4.47 1.65
N LEU A 178 18.83 4.39 1.13
CA LEU A 178 18.30 3.22 0.42
C LEU A 178 18.86 3.10 -0.99
N ALA A 179 19.33 4.20 -1.60
CA ALA A 179 19.75 4.21 -2.99
C ALA A 179 20.95 3.29 -3.25
N ARG A 180 20.88 2.54 -4.35
CA ARG A 180 21.98 1.73 -4.87
C ARG A 180 22.43 2.31 -6.20
N TYR A 181 23.73 2.34 -6.40
CA TYR A 181 24.37 2.85 -7.62
C TYR A 181 25.26 1.75 -8.19
N THR A 182 25.18 1.56 -9.49
CA THR A 182 26.13 0.70 -10.20
C THR A 182 27.42 1.46 -10.33
N THR A 183 28.53 0.89 -9.86
CA THR A 183 29.86 1.45 -10.04
C THR A 183 30.56 0.72 -11.17
N THR A 184 31.41 1.43 -11.90
CA THR A 184 32.22 0.88 -13.01
C THR A 184 33.50 0.20 -12.54
N LYS A 185 33.61 -0.13 -11.23
CA LYS A 185 34.73 -0.87 -10.68
C LYS A 185 34.38 -2.33 -10.50
#